data_e849a38d24684bcd00ecdabd43e23871
#
_entry.id   e849a38d24684bcd00ecdabd43e23871
#
_cell.length_a   1.000
_cell.length_b   1.000
_cell.length_c   1.000
_cell.angle_alpha   90.00
_cell.angle_beta   90.00
_cell.angle_gamma   90.00
#
_symmetry.space_group_name_H-M   'P 1'
#
loop_
_entity.id
_entity.type
_entity.pdbx_description
1 polymer ?
#
loop_
_entity_poly.entity_id
_entity_poly.type
_entity_poly.pdbx_seq_one_letter_code
_entity_poly.pdbx_strand_id
1 'polypeptide(L)'
;LTDVVHTASGARIYNQSHIDRLGGIMCFKRTGLSIAKIRQFYLYEEHMEEHAHDISQMMIDHEQDILNQIEELQNDLVHIREKVRYYAAVENAVEKSEPIPEWHQFFANEKNSTENNKRQN
;
A
#
# COMPACT_ATOMS: atom_id res chain seq x y z
N LEU A 1 -15.74 20.81 3.47
CA LEU A 1 -15.02 21.84 2.71
C LEU A 1 -15.86 23.10 2.67
N THR A 2 -15.48 24.09 3.48
CA THR A 2 -16.29 25.28 3.67
C THR A 2 -15.85 26.48 2.82
N ASP A 3 -14.63 26.45 2.28
CA ASP A 3 -14.06 27.62 1.58
C ASP A 3 -14.13 27.47 0.06
N VAL A 4 -15.32 27.18 -0.45
CA VAL A 4 -15.55 27.13 -1.89
C VAL A 4 -15.96 28.51 -2.37
N VAL A 5 -15.22 29.04 -3.34
CA VAL A 5 -15.51 30.33 -3.95
C VAL A 5 -16.35 30.11 -5.19
N HIS A 6 -17.42 30.88 -5.32
CA HIS A 6 -18.25 30.87 -6.52
C HIS A 6 -17.86 32.06 -7.42
N THR A 7 -17.62 31.76 -8.69
CA THR A 7 -17.36 32.81 -9.67
C THR A 7 -18.68 33.45 -10.12
N ALA A 8 -18.60 34.54 -10.87
CA ALA A 8 -19.76 35.19 -11.45
C ALA A 8 -20.56 34.27 -12.39
N SER A 9 -19.94 33.25 -12.94
CA SER A 9 -20.60 32.23 -13.78
C SER A 9 -21.26 31.11 -12.96
N GLY A 10 -21.14 31.14 -11.62
CA GLY A 10 -21.67 30.11 -10.74
C GLY A 10 -20.83 28.87 -10.61
N ALA A 11 -19.68 28.78 -11.27
CA ALA A 11 -18.77 27.67 -11.16
C ALA A 11 -18.07 27.69 -9.79
N ARG A 12 -17.87 26.50 -9.19
CA ARG A 12 -17.13 26.38 -7.94
C ARG A 12 -15.64 26.38 -8.21
N ILE A 13 -14.93 27.23 -7.50
CA ILE A 13 -13.47 27.28 -7.54
C ILE A 13 -12.95 26.85 -6.18
N TYR A 14 -12.13 25.79 -6.16
CA TYR A 14 -11.46 25.35 -4.95
C TYR A 14 -10.10 26.03 -4.87
N ASN A 15 -9.78 26.66 -3.73
CA ASN A 15 -8.45 27.22 -3.52
C ASN A 15 -7.45 26.09 -3.20
N GLN A 16 -6.16 26.43 -3.17
CA GLN A 16 -5.09 25.43 -2.97
C GLN A 16 -5.23 24.70 -1.64
N SER A 17 -5.67 25.36 -0.58
CA SER A 17 -5.82 24.72 0.73
C SER A 17 -6.90 23.63 0.72
N HIS A 18 -7.97 23.81 -0.05
CA HIS A 18 -9.00 22.76 -0.23
C HIS A 18 -8.45 21.57 -1.00
N ILE A 19 -7.68 21.83 -2.05
CA ILE A 19 -7.06 20.78 -2.85
C ILE A 19 -6.12 19.95 -1.99
N ASP A 20 -5.31 20.61 -1.17
CA ASP A 20 -4.37 19.94 -0.26
C ASP A 20 -5.11 19.11 0.80
N ARG A 21 -6.20 19.64 1.35
CA ARG A 21 -7.02 18.92 2.33
C ARG A 21 -7.66 17.68 1.71
N LEU A 22 -8.22 17.79 0.50
CA LEU A 22 -8.78 16.64 -0.22
C LEU A 22 -7.72 15.58 -0.47
N GLY A 23 -6.50 16.00 -0.87
CA GLY A 23 -5.38 15.10 -1.06
C GLY A 23 -5.02 14.34 0.21
N GLY A 24 -5.02 15.04 1.36
CA GLY A 24 -4.79 14.44 2.66
C GLY A 24 -5.86 13.44 3.05
N ILE A 25 -7.14 13.78 2.85
CA ILE A 25 -8.27 12.88 3.13
C ILE A 25 -8.16 11.61 2.29
N MET A 26 -7.87 11.74 1.01
CA MET A 26 -7.73 10.61 0.10
C MET A 26 -6.56 9.71 0.51
N CYS A 27 -5.44 10.31 0.92
CA CYS A 27 -4.29 9.59 1.42
C CYS A 27 -4.65 8.79 2.68
N PHE A 28 -5.31 9.42 3.64
CA PHE A 28 -5.75 8.76 4.87
C PHE A 28 -6.65 7.57 4.57
N LYS A 29 -7.63 7.74 3.67
CA LYS A 29 -8.53 6.65 3.28
C LYS A 29 -7.78 5.50 2.62
N ARG A 30 -6.89 5.82 1.67
CA ARG A 30 -6.11 4.79 0.97
C ARG A 30 -5.24 3.98 1.93
N THR A 31 -4.72 4.62 2.96
CA THR A 31 -3.80 4.00 3.91
C THR A 31 -4.50 3.43 5.14
N GLY A 32 -5.84 3.40 5.14
CA GLY A 32 -6.61 2.66 6.12
C GLY A 32 -7.02 3.41 7.38
N LEU A 33 -6.89 4.74 7.40
CA LEU A 33 -7.39 5.52 8.53
C LEU A 33 -8.92 5.55 8.47
N SER A 34 -9.60 5.23 9.57
CA SER A 34 -11.06 5.20 9.61
C SER A 34 -11.65 6.61 9.43
N ILE A 35 -12.87 6.66 8.92
CA ILE A 35 -13.58 7.94 8.75
C ILE A 35 -13.69 8.67 10.09
N ALA A 36 -13.95 7.96 11.18
CA ALA A 36 -14.02 8.54 12.51
C ALA A 36 -12.70 9.21 12.90
N LYS A 37 -11.57 8.56 12.65
CA LYS A 37 -10.25 9.11 12.95
C LYS A 37 -9.90 10.28 12.04
N ILE A 38 -10.29 10.22 10.76
CA ILE A 38 -10.09 11.34 9.84
C ILE A 38 -10.85 12.58 10.32
N ARG A 39 -12.10 12.41 10.74
CA ARG A 39 -12.90 13.51 11.31
C ARG A 39 -12.25 14.06 12.56
N GLN A 40 -11.79 13.19 13.45
CA GLN A 40 -11.13 13.59 14.69
C GLN A 40 -9.85 14.39 14.40
N PHE A 41 -9.06 13.94 13.42
CA PHE A 41 -7.86 14.65 12.99
C PHE A 41 -8.17 16.09 12.58
N TYR A 42 -9.17 16.29 11.71
CA TYR A 42 -9.50 17.63 11.23
C TYR A 42 -10.19 18.50 12.29
N LEU A 43 -10.92 17.91 13.23
CA LEU A 43 -11.42 18.65 14.38
C LEU A 43 -10.29 19.15 15.28
N TYR A 44 -9.30 18.31 15.54
CA TYR A 44 -8.11 18.71 16.29
C TYR A 44 -7.32 19.80 15.56
N GLU A 45 -7.23 19.70 14.24
CA GLU A 45 -6.50 20.67 13.42
C GLU A 45 -7.12 22.07 13.51
N GLU A 46 -8.42 22.19 13.70
CA GLU A 46 -9.08 23.48 13.91
C GLU A 46 -8.59 24.20 15.17
N HIS A 47 -8.06 23.45 16.14
CA HIS A 47 -7.52 23.97 17.39
C HIS A 47 -6.17 23.32 17.68
N MET A 48 -5.23 23.49 16.77
CA MET A 48 -3.92 22.83 16.82
C MET A 48 -3.16 23.06 18.12
N GLU A 49 -3.22 24.26 18.66
CA GLU A 49 -2.49 24.59 19.89
C GLU A 49 -2.96 23.74 21.08
N GLU A 50 -4.26 23.43 21.12
CA GLU A 50 -4.85 22.65 22.21
C GLU A 50 -4.65 21.15 22.00
N HIS A 51 -4.44 20.70 20.76
CA HIS A 51 -4.40 19.29 20.39
C HIS A 51 -3.10 18.87 19.71
N ALA A 52 -2.03 19.66 19.86
CA ALA A 52 -0.77 19.40 19.18
C ALA A 52 -0.22 18.00 19.48
N HIS A 53 -0.27 17.58 20.73
CA HIS A 53 0.18 16.25 21.13
C HIS A 53 -0.69 15.16 20.52
N ASP A 54 -2.01 15.33 20.55
CA ASP A 54 -2.97 14.34 20.02
C ASP A 54 -2.79 14.17 18.52
N ILE A 55 -2.61 15.27 17.77
CA ILE A 55 -2.39 15.25 16.33
C ILE A 55 -1.08 14.53 16.02
N SER A 56 -0.01 14.88 16.72
CA SER A 56 1.29 14.24 16.52
C SER A 56 1.22 12.74 16.80
N GLN A 57 0.55 12.36 17.87
CA GLN A 57 0.42 10.94 18.24
C GLN A 57 -0.40 10.17 17.20
N MET A 58 -1.50 10.75 16.70
CA MET A 58 -2.29 10.14 15.64
C MET A 58 -1.44 9.87 14.39
N MET A 59 -0.58 10.81 14.03
CA MET A 59 0.26 10.65 12.84
C MET A 59 1.35 9.61 13.06
N ILE A 60 1.96 9.57 14.25
CA ILE A 60 2.95 8.54 14.60
C ILE A 60 2.31 7.15 14.54
N ASP A 61 1.13 6.99 15.12
CA ASP A 61 0.42 5.71 15.14
C ASP A 61 0.04 5.28 13.71
N HIS A 62 -0.40 6.23 12.89
CA HIS A 62 -0.77 5.93 11.52
C HIS A 62 0.45 5.57 10.67
N GLU A 63 1.58 6.24 10.88
CA GLU A 63 2.84 5.88 10.23
C GLU A 63 3.21 4.43 10.54
N GLN A 64 3.06 4.03 11.80
CA GLN A 64 3.36 2.64 12.21
C GLN A 64 2.41 1.66 11.51
N ASP A 65 1.13 1.99 11.39
CA ASP A 65 0.15 1.16 10.68
C ASP A 65 0.53 0.99 9.21
N ILE A 66 1.00 2.05 8.57
CA ILE A 66 1.47 1.99 7.17
C ILE A 66 2.70 1.10 7.05
N LEU A 67 3.66 1.24 7.97
CA LEU A 67 4.85 0.38 7.98
C LEU A 67 4.48 -1.09 8.12
N ASN A 68 3.51 -1.40 8.97
CA ASN A 68 2.99 -2.75 9.13
C ASN A 68 2.35 -3.26 7.83
N GLN A 69 1.57 -2.42 7.14
CA GLN A 69 0.96 -2.75 5.86
C GLN A 69 2.02 -3.04 4.79
N ILE A 70 3.08 -2.25 4.76
CA ILE A 70 4.21 -2.45 3.82
C ILE A 70 4.85 -3.80 4.07
N GLU A 71 5.10 -4.14 5.33
CA GLU A 71 5.70 -5.43 5.69
C GLU A 71 4.81 -6.60 5.27
N GLU A 72 3.51 -6.51 5.55
CA GLU A 72 2.55 -7.52 5.12
C GLU A 72 2.53 -7.70 3.61
N LEU A 73 2.53 -6.58 2.87
CA LEU A 73 2.54 -6.63 1.40
C LEU A 73 3.86 -7.19 0.87
N GLN A 74 4.97 -6.90 1.51
CA GLN A 74 6.26 -7.49 1.13
C GLN A 74 6.25 -9.01 1.30
N ASN A 75 5.66 -9.50 2.40
CA ASN A 75 5.51 -10.93 2.64
C ASN A 75 4.59 -11.57 1.59
N ASP A 76 3.47 -10.91 1.28
CA ASP A 76 2.54 -11.38 0.25
C ASP A 76 3.21 -11.39 -1.12
N LEU A 77 4.04 -10.39 -1.40
CA LEU A 77 4.76 -10.30 -2.67
C LEU A 77 5.70 -11.50 -2.89
N VAL A 78 6.33 -11.99 -1.84
CA VAL A 78 7.16 -13.20 -1.91
C VAL A 78 6.34 -14.36 -2.45
N HIS A 79 5.14 -14.57 -1.90
CA HIS A 79 4.24 -15.65 -2.34
C HIS A 79 3.77 -15.46 -3.78
N ILE A 80 3.44 -14.22 -4.17
CA ILE A 80 3.02 -13.92 -5.54
C ILE A 80 4.17 -14.16 -6.52
N ARG A 81 5.39 -13.80 -6.17
CA ARG A 81 6.57 -14.04 -7.01
C ARG A 81 6.84 -15.53 -7.21
N GLU A 82 6.60 -16.34 -6.19
CA GLU A 82 6.67 -17.80 -6.33
C GLU A 82 5.67 -18.29 -7.38
N LYS A 83 4.44 -17.78 -7.34
CA LYS A 83 3.41 -18.12 -8.32
C LYS A 83 3.79 -17.67 -9.73
N VAL A 84 4.38 -16.48 -9.86
CA VAL A 84 4.86 -15.97 -11.15
C VAL A 84 5.87 -16.96 -11.75
N ARG A 85 6.83 -17.40 -10.97
CA ARG A 85 7.84 -18.36 -11.44
C ARG A 85 7.24 -19.70 -11.80
N TYR A 86 6.39 -20.22 -10.94
CA TYR A 86 5.75 -21.53 -11.18
C TYR A 86 4.88 -21.51 -12.44
N TYR A 87 4.01 -20.52 -12.57
CA TYR A 87 3.10 -20.47 -13.73
C TYR A 87 3.83 -20.13 -15.02
N ALA A 88 4.97 -19.45 -14.97
CA ALA A 88 5.84 -19.32 -16.14
C ALA A 88 6.39 -20.69 -16.57
N ALA A 89 6.75 -21.53 -15.62
CA ALA A 89 7.20 -22.89 -15.92
C ALA A 89 6.06 -23.75 -16.47
N VAL A 90 4.84 -23.58 -15.95
CA VAL A 90 3.65 -24.26 -16.48
C VAL A 90 3.40 -23.85 -17.94
N GLU A 91 3.42 -22.54 -18.20
CA GLU A 91 3.22 -22.02 -19.56
C GLU A 91 4.26 -22.58 -20.53
N ASN A 92 5.52 -22.62 -20.12
CA ASN A 92 6.59 -23.18 -20.93
C ASN A 92 6.38 -24.68 -21.21
N ALA A 93 5.96 -25.44 -20.19
CA ALA A 93 5.68 -26.87 -20.35
C ALA A 93 4.54 -27.12 -21.32
N VAL A 94 3.46 -26.33 -21.21
CA VAL A 94 2.33 -26.43 -22.13
C VAL A 94 2.74 -26.14 -23.58
N GLU A 95 3.52 -25.09 -23.79
CA GLU A 95 4.01 -24.72 -25.13
C GLU A 95 4.88 -25.81 -25.76
N LYS A 96 5.66 -26.50 -24.95
CA LYS A 96 6.57 -27.58 -25.41
C LYS A 96 5.91 -28.96 -25.37
N SER A 97 4.64 -29.06 -24.99
CA SER A 97 3.93 -30.32 -24.80
C SER A 97 4.65 -31.25 -23.81
N GLU A 98 5.24 -30.66 -22.79
CA GLU A 98 5.90 -31.37 -21.71
C GLU A 98 4.97 -31.50 -20.51
N PRO A 99 5.21 -32.45 -19.59
CA PRO A 99 4.42 -32.56 -18.37
C PRO A 99 4.48 -31.29 -17.52
N ILE A 100 3.35 -30.90 -16.94
CA ILE A 100 3.29 -29.75 -16.05
C ILE A 100 4.08 -30.08 -14.77
N PRO A 101 5.02 -29.22 -14.35
CA PRO A 101 5.78 -29.49 -13.12
C PRO A 101 4.87 -29.48 -11.89
N GLU A 102 5.14 -30.37 -10.94
CA GLU A 102 4.42 -30.41 -9.68
C GLU A 102 4.94 -29.27 -8.79
N TRP A 103 4.05 -28.60 -8.09
CA TRP A 103 4.34 -27.39 -7.30
C TRP A 103 5.49 -27.58 -6.30
N HIS A 104 5.39 -28.60 -5.45
CA HIS A 104 6.39 -28.83 -4.40
C HIS A 104 7.75 -29.21 -4.99
N GLN A 105 7.76 -30.02 -6.03
CA GLN A 105 8.99 -30.44 -6.70
C GLN A 105 9.68 -29.28 -7.40
N PHE A 106 8.90 -28.38 -8.00
CA PHE A 106 9.43 -27.18 -8.66
C PHE A 106 10.26 -26.33 -7.66
N PHE A 107 9.71 -26.05 -6.50
CA PHE A 107 10.39 -25.24 -5.48
C PHE A 107 11.54 -25.99 -4.80
N ALA A 108 11.45 -27.30 -4.64
CA ALA A 108 12.54 -28.13 -4.13
C ALA A 108 13.76 -28.04 -5.07
N ASN A 109 13.54 -28.13 -6.40
CA ASN A 109 14.60 -28.04 -7.38
C ASN A 109 15.23 -26.63 -7.42
N GLU A 110 14.40 -25.60 -7.32
CA GLU A 110 14.86 -24.19 -7.29
C GLU A 110 15.74 -23.95 -6.05
N LYS A 111 15.34 -24.44 -4.89
CA LYS A 111 16.10 -24.32 -3.64
C LYS A 111 17.46 -25.02 -3.73
N ASN A 112 17.49 -26.22 -4.27
CA ASN A 112 18.73 -26.97 -4.45
C ASN A 112 19.70 -26.24 -5.39
N SER A 113 19.22 -25.66 -6.48
CA SER A 113 20.03 -24.87 -7.40
C SER A 113 20.64 -23.66 -6.70
N THR A 114 19.88 -22.96 -5.88
CA THR A 114 20.35 -21.80 -5.13
C THR A 114 21.42 -22.17 -4.11
N GLU A 115 21.25 -23.29 -3.41
CA GLU A 115 22.23 -23.79 -2.44
C GLU A 115 23.53 -24.18 -3.13
N ASN A 116 23.45 -24.84 -4.28
CA ASN A 116 24.63 -25.20 -5.05
C ASN A 116 25.41 -23.98 -5.52
N ASN A 117 24.72 -22.94 -5.98
CA ASN A 117 25.37 -21.69 -6.39
C ASN A 117 26.09 -21.01 -5.23
N LYS A 118 25.52 -21.02 -4.05
CA LYS A 118 26.14 -20.46 -2.84
C LYS A 118 27.41 -21.21 -2.45
N ARG A 119 27.44 -22.54 -2.64
CA ARG A 119 28.60 -23.37 -2.33
C ARG A 119 29.75 -23.18 -3.31
N GLN A 120 29.46 -22.79 -4.54
CA GLN A 120 30.49 -22.58 -5.58
C GLN A 120 31.16 -21.21 -5.47
N ASN A 121 30.58 -20.30 -4.72
CA ASN A 121 31.14 -18.98 -4.47
C ASN A 121 31.79 -18.91 -3.08
#